data_7bae8f9ef595baf1d3aab86f88b1dc61
#
_entry.id   7bae8f9ef595baf1d3aab86f88b1dc61
#
_cell.length_a   1.000
_cell.length_b   1.000
_cell.length_c   1.000
_cell.angle_alpha   90.00
_cell.angle_beta   90.00
_cell.angle_gamma   90.00
#
_symmetry.space_group_name_H-M   'P 1'
#
loop_
_entity.id
_entity.type
_entity.pdbx_description
1 polymer ?
#
loop_
_entity_poly.entity_id
_entity_poly.type
_entity_poly.pdbx_seq_one_letter_code
_entity_poly.pdbx_strand_id
1 'polypeptide(L)'
;MDQVKKAVEDLQAVVFMLNKAYYGVPILQVQEIVKMTEITEIPNTPDFVQGIVNLRGKIIPIIDMRKRFGLPEEEVNENWKILILKSDDVLFGVMVDQISEVEKVPATLIEKPPKIVAGVNGKFINAIAKMENRLLILLD
;
A
#
# COMPACT_ATOMS: atom_id res chain seq x y z
N MET A 1 -24.60 7.78 12.28
CA MET A 1 -25.19 8.14 10.97
C MET A 1 -24.14 8.28 9.89
N ASP A 2 -23.09 9.05 10.17
CA ASP A 2 -22.05 9.22 9.17
C ASP A 2 -21.31 7.93 8.84
N GLN A 3 -21.15 7.06 9.81
CA GLN A 3 -20.50 5.80 9.58
C GLN A 3 -21.32 4.90 8.65
N VAL A 4 -22.63 4.96 8.78
CA VAL A 4 -23.51 4.18 7.91
C VAL A 4 -23.41 4.69 6.49
N LYS A 5 -23.36 6.02 6.31
CA LYS A 5 -23.17 6.59 4.98
C LYS A 5 -21.84 6.18 4.39
N LYS A 6 -20.78 6.22 5.20
CA LYS A 6 -19.46 5.82 4.72
C LYS A 6 -19.42 4.35 4.33
N ALA A 7 -20.15 3.53 5.04
CA ALA A 7 -20.20 2.10 4.75
C ALA A 7 -20.85 1.78 3.41
N VAL A 8 -21.71 2.67 2.90
CA VAL A 8 -22.37 2.47 1.62
C VAL A 8 -21.78 3.31 0.50
N GLU A 9 -20.78 4.14 0.81
CA GLU A 9 -20.11 4.92 -0.20
C GLU A 9 -19.02 4.11 -0.88
N ASP A 10 -18.85 4.38 -2.16
CA ASP A 10 -17.78 3.74 -2.91
C ASP A 10 -16.44 4.33 -2.49
N LEU A 11 -15.43 3.48 -2.51
CA LEU A 11 -14.06 3.89 -2.18
C LEU A 11 -13.29 4.10 -3.48
N GLN A 12 -12.59 5.22 -3.59
CA GLN A 12 -11.62 5.40 -4.67
C GLN A 12 -10.27 4.97 -4.15
N ALA A 13 -9.67 4.01 -4.83
CA ALA A 13 -8.40 3.43 -4.41
C ALA A 13 -7.39 3.49 -5.54
N VAL A 14 -6.15 3.77 -5.18
CA VAL A 14 -5.03 3.59 -6.09
C VAL A 14 -4.65 2.12 -6.02
N VAL A 15 -4.74 1.44 -7.14
CA VAL A 15 -4.48 0.00 -7.23
C VAL A 15 -3.06 -0.23 -7.73
N PHE A 16 -2.35 -1.08 -7.04
CA PHE A 16 -0.98 -1.43 -7.41
C PHE A 16 -0.76 -2.93 -7.26
N MET A 17 0.27 -3.43 -7.89
CA MET A 17 0.62 -4.83 -7.79
C MET A 17 1.85 -5.00 -6.91
N LEU A 18 1.81 -6.05 -6.10
CA LEU A 18 2.93 -6.46 -5.28
C LEU A 18 2.93 -7.98 -5.30
N ASN A 19 3.99 -8.57 -5.84
CA ASN A 19 4.14 -10.01 -5.87
C ASN A 19 2.93 -10.73 -6.49
N LYS A 20 2.46 -10.23 -7.63
CA LYS A 20 1.34 -10.78 -8.40
C LYS A 20 -0.04 -10.65 -7.76
N ALA A 21 -0.14 -9.98 -6.64
CA ALA A 21 -1.42 -9.69 -6.00
C ALA A 21 -1.77 -8.22 -6.17
N TYR A 22 -3.06 -7.93 -6.16
CA TYR A 22 -3.53 -6.56 -6.27
C TYR A 22 -3.84 -6.00 -4.90
N TYR A 23 -3.33 -4.80 -4.66
CA TYR A 23 -3.52 -4.07 -3.41
C TYR A 23 -4.10 -2.71 -3.74
N GLY A 24 -4.79 -2.14 -2.79
CA GLY A 24 -5.33 -0.80 -2.96
C GLY A 24 -5.18 0.02 -1.70
N VAL A 25 -4.95 1.32 -1.88
CA VAL A 25 -4.95 2.28 -0.78
C VAL A 25 -5.90 3.41 -1.12
N PRO A 26 -6.58 4.00 -0.13
CA PRO A 26 -7.47 5.12 -0.41
C PRO A 26 -6.72 6.24 -1.11
N ILE A 27 -7.32 6.79 -2.15
CA ILE A 27 -6.66 7.84 -2.94
C ILE A 27 -6.27 9.04 -2.09
N LEU A 28 -7.04 9.32 -1.04
CA LEU A 28 -6.76 10.45 -0.17
C LEU A 28 -5.47 10.30 0.62
N GLN A 29 -4.97 9.07 0.77
CA GLN A 29 -3.70 8.83 1.45
C GLN A 29 -2.50 8.93 0.52
N VAL A 30 -2.72 8.97 -0.78
CA VAL A 30 -1.63 9.02 -1.75
C VAL A 30 -1.21 10.47 -1.97
N GLN A 31 0.05 10.77 -1.68
CA GLN A 31 0.60 12.10 -1.92
C GLN A 31 1.13 12.23 -3.33
N GLU A 32 1.88 11.24 -3.76
CA GLU A 32 2.38 11.21 -5.13
C GLU A 32 2.98 9.84 -5.46
N ILE A 33 3.25 9.64 -6.72
CA ILE A 33 3.87 8.43 -7.24
C ILE A 33 5.18 8.86 -7.88
N VAL A 34 6.28 8.27 -7.47
CA VAL A 34 7.59 8.63 -8.01
C VAL A 34 8.31 7.40 -8.55
N LYS A 35 9.22 7.63 -9.47
CA LYS A 35 10.05 6.57 -10.01
C LYS A 35 11.03 6.11 -8.95
N MET A 36 11.53 4.88 -9.11
CA MET A 36 12.58 4.39 -8.25
C MET A 36 13.76 5.36 -8.32
N THR A 37 14.32 5.66 -7.17
CA THR A 37 15.46 6.54 -7.04
C THR A 37 16.42 5.92 -6.03
N GLU A 38 17.56 6.56 -5.85
CA GLU A 38 18.54 6.05 -4.92
C GLU A 38 18.00 6.06 -3.49
N ILE A 39 18.07 4.91 -2.84
CA ILE A 39 17.62 4.74 -1.47
C ILE A 39 18.84 4.56 -0.60
N THR A 40 18.97 5.40 0.41
CA THR A 40 20.10 5.32 1.34
C THR A 40 19.71 4.43 2.52
N GLU A 41 20.47 3.36 2.71
CA GLU A 41 20.22 2.45 3.82
C GLU A 41 20.60 3.11 5.15
N ILE A 42 19.83 2.79 6.17
CA ILE A 42 20.10 3.26 7.53
C ILE A 42 20.32 2.05 8.42
N PRO A 43 21.43 2.00 9.16
CA PRO A 43 21.69 0.87 10.05
C PRO A 43 20.73 0.85 11.25
N ASN A 44 20.56 -0.34 11.80
CA ASN A 44 19.78 -0.56 13.03
C ASN A 44 18.29 -0.21 12.91
N THR A 45 17.74 -0.36 11.70
CA THR A 45 16.30 -0.24 11.48
C THR A 45 15.72 -1.63 11.26
N PRO A 46 14.40 -1.80 11.44
CA PRO A 46 13.78 -3.07 11.06
C PRO A 46 14.06 -3.41 9.61
N ASP A 47 14.13 -4.68 9.29
CA ASP A 47 14.50 -5.10 7.94
C ASP A 47 13.50 -4.69 6.87
N PHE A 48 12.24 -4.42 7.23
CA PHE A 48 11.27 -3.94 6.25
C PHE A 48 11.48 -2.46 5.90
N VAL A 49 12.31 -1.74 6.63
CA VAL A 49 12.67 -0.38 6.25
C VAL A 49 13.83 -0.47 5.27
N GLN A 50 13.54 -0.16 4.01
CA GLN A 50 14.55 -0.24 2.95
C GLN A 50 15.61 0.85 3.10
N GLY A 51 15.19 2.01 3.57
CA GLY A 51 16.08 3.14 3.73
C GLY A 51 15.30 4.44 3.67
N ILE A 52 15.98 5.49 3.25
CA ILE A 52 15.37 6.81 3.11
C ILE A 52 15.68 7.39 1.73
N VAL A 53 14.82 8.28 1.28
CA VAL A 53 15.06 9.06 0.07
C VAL A 53 14.90 10.53 0.40
N ASN A 54 15.56 11.37 -0.40
CA ASN A 54 15.37 12.80 -0.31
C ASN A 54 14.45 13.22 -1.45
N LEU A 55 13.25 13.65 -1.10
CA LEU A 55 12.25 14.08 -2.07
C LEU A 55 12.01 15.57 -1.87
N ARG A 56 12.59 16.36 -2.74
CA ARG A 56 12.46 17.83 -2.69
C ARG A 56 12.77 18.42 -1.31
N GLY A 57 13.86 17.92 -0.72
CA GLY A 57 14.32 18.41 0.58
C GLY A 57 13.71 17.71 1.78
N LYS A 58 12.77 16.81 1.57
CA LYS A 58 12.17 16.04 2.66
C LYS A 58 12.77 14.64 2.71
N ILE A 59 13.07 14.19 3.91
CA ILE A 59 13.57 12.84 4.13
C ILE A 59 12.38 11.93 4.36
N ILE A 60 12.22 10.93 3.48
CA ILE A 60 11.06 10.05 3.51
C ILE A 60 11.52 8.61 3.68
N PRO A 61 11.07 7.91 4.71
CA PRO A 61 11.40 6.49 4.87
C PRO A 61 10.68 5.65 3.81
N ILE A 62 11.37 4.64 3.32
CA ILE A 62 10.84 3.74 2.30
C ILE A 62 10.69 2.35 2.92
N ILE A 63 9.52 1.79 2.79
CA ILE A 63 9.17 0.49 3.35
C ILE A 63 9.08 -0.54 2.23
N ASP A 64 9.67 -1.68 2.47
CA ASP A 64 9.54 -2.83 1.58
C ASP A 64 8.37 -3.68 2.11
N MET A 65 7.24 -3.61 1.43
CA MET A 65 6.04 -4.34 1.85
C MET A 65 6.23 -5.85 1.74
N ARG A 66 7.11 -6.31 0.84
CA ARG A 66 7.40 -7.74 0.75
C ARG A 66 7.97 -8.25 2.06
N LYS A 67 8.94 -7.54 2.60
CA LYS A 67 9.54 -7.93 3.88
C LYS A 67 8.55 -7.80 5.01
N ARG A 68 7.74 -6.75 4.98
CA ARG A 68 6.76 -6.51 6.05
C ARG A 68 5.69 -7.59 6.10
N PHE A 69 5.28 -8.10 4.93
CA PHE A 69 4.25 -9.14 4.83
C PHE A 69 4.82 -10.55 4.77
N GLY A 70 6.15 -10.70 4.79
CA GLY A 70 6.75 -12.03 4.70
C GLY A 70 6.65 -12.65 3.33
N LEU A 71 6.55 -11.83 2.30
CA LEU A 71 6.48 -12.31 0.92
C LEU A 71 7.90 -12.58 0.39
N PRO A 72 8.01 -13.39 -0.68
CA PRO A 72 9.32 -13.63 -1.29
C PRO A 72 10.00 -12.34 -1.71
N GLU A 73 11.29 -12.25 -1.42
CA GLU A 73 12.08 -11.11 -1.82
C GLU A 73 12.41 -11.18 -3.31
N GLU A 74 12.52 -10.02 -3.92
CA GLU A 74 12.96 -9.89 -5.31
C GLU A 74 13.96 -8.76 -5.37
N GLU A 75 14.88 -8.86 -6.34
CA GLU A 75 15.80 -7.75 -6.58
C GLU A 75 15.02 -6.52 -7.01
N VAL A 76 15.49 -5.35 -6.57
CA VAL A 76 14.85 -4.10 -6.94
C VAL A 76 14.93 -3.92 -8.44
N ASN A 77 13.78 -3.67 -9.04
CA ASN A 77 13.66 -3.48 -10.47
C ASN A 77 13.47 -1.99 -10.74
N GLU A 78 14.19 -1.46 -11.72
CA GLU A 78 14.11 -0.04 -12.04
C GLU A 78 12.73 0.39 -12.53
N ASN A 79 11.89 -0.58 -12.93
CA ASN A 79 10.52 -0.29 -13.35
C ASN A 79 9.55 -0.19 -12.19
N TRP A 80 9.98 -0.53 -10.99
CA TRP A 80 9.14 -0.37 -9.81
C TRP A 80 8.90 1.10 -9.55
N LYS A 81 7.89 1.39 -8.75
CA LYS A 81 7.55 2.75 -8.37
C LYS A 81 7.57 2.87 -6.85
N ILE A 82 7.67 4.10 -6.40
CA ILE A 82 7.52 4.41 -4.97
C ILE A 82 6.23 5.18 -4.82
N LEU A 83 5.35 4.64 -4.01
CA LEU A 83 4.07 5.26 -3.71
C LEU A 83 4.23 6.02 -2.40
N ILE A 84 4.15 7.34 -2.45
CA ILE A 84 4.31 8.18 -1.26
C ILE A 84 2.95 8.34 -0.60
N LEU A 85 2.88 7.89 0.63
CA LEU A 85 1.64 7.88 1.40
C LEU A 85 1.75 8.79 2.61
N LYS A 86 0.62 9.26 3.07
CA LYS A 86 0.54 10.06 4.28
C LYS A 86 -0.49 9.45 5.21
N SER A 87 -0.08 9.19 6.44
CA SER A 87 -0.96 8.68 7.46
C SER A 87 -0.62 9.40 8.77
N ASP A 88 -1.60 10.03 9.38
CA ASP A 88 -1.42 10.77 10.64
C ASP A 88 -0.25 11.76 10.57
N ASP A 89 -0.19 12.53 9.48
CA ASP A 89 0.86 13.53 9.24
C ASP A 89 2.25 12.94 9.04
N VAL A 90 2.36 11.65 8.90
CA VAL A 90 3.65 10.99 8.62
C VAL A 90 3.68 10.60 7.15
N LEU A 91 4.74 11.03 6.47
CA LEU A 91 4.99 10.64 5.09
C LEU A 91 5.91 9.42 5.07
N PHE A 92 5.57 8.46 4.23
CA PHE A 92 6.44 7.32 4.00
C PHE A 92 6.18 6.80 2.59
N GLY A 93 7.12 6.06 2.06
CA GLY A 93 6.97 5.49 0.73
C GLY A 93 6.96 3.98 0.79
N VAL A 94 6.25 3.37 -0.15
CA VAL A 94 6.27 1.92 -0.32
C VAL A 94 6.69 1.60 -1.74
N MET A 95 7.54 0.59 -1.89
CA MET A 95 7.94 0.13 -3.21
C MET A 95 6.89 -0.82 -3.74
N VAL A 96 6.46 -0.59 -4.96
CA VAL A 96 5.45 -1.43 -5.60
C VAL A 96 5.94 -1.83 -6.98
N ASP A 97 5.48 -2.99 -7.44
CA ASP A 97 5.91 -3.52 -8.73
C ASP A 97 5.38 -2.71 -9.88
N GLN A 98 4.13 -2.33 -9.78
CA GLN A 98 3.43 -1.68 -10.87
C GLN A 98 2.21 -0.99 -10.30
N ILE A 99 1.92 0.20 -10.81
CA ILE A 99 0.70 0.90 -10.44
C ILE A 99 -0.27 0.69 -11.58
N SER A 100 -1.46 0.19 -11.25
CA SER A 100 -2.47 -0.06 -12.25
C SER A 100 -3.24 1.23 -12.56
N GLU A 101 -4.22 1.53 -11.73
CA GLU A 101 -5.01 2.73 -11.95
C GLU A 101 -5.82 3.05 -10.71
N VAL A 102 -6.48 4.19 -10.72
CA VAL A 102 -7.44 4.50 -9.67
C VAL A 102 -8.73 3.78 -10.00
N GLU A 103 -9.22 2.97 -9.07
CA GLU A 103 -10.45 2.24 -9.26
C GLU A 103 -11.48 2.63 -8.22
N LYS A 104 -12.72 2.65 -8.63
CA LYS A 104 -13.83 2.83 -7.73
C LYS A 104 -14.25 1.46 -7.20
N VAL A 105 -14.17 1.30 -5.90
CA VAL A 105 -14.50 0.02 -5.26
C VAL A 105 -15.86 0.16 -4.60
N PRO A 106 -16.89 -0.49 -5.13
CA PRO A 106 -18.22 -0.40 -4.51
C PRO A 106 -18.20 -0.95 -3.09
N ALA A 107 -18.84 -0.24 -2.18
CA ALA A 107 -18.89 -0.64 -0.77
C ALA A 107 -19.48 -2.05 -0.61
N THR A 108 -20.39 -2.41 -1.48
CA THR A 108 -21.04 -3.72 -1.41
C THR A 108 -20.08 -4.88 -1.67
N LEU A 109 -18.92 -4.61 -2.29
CA LEU A 109 -17.94 -5.65 -2.58
C LEU A 109 -16.85 -5.74 -1.51
N ILE A 110 -16.90 -4.88 -0.51
CA ILE A 110 -15.87 -4.82 0.53
C ILE A 110 -16.27 -5.70 1.69
N GLU A 111 -15.37 -6.60 2.09
CA GLU A 111 -15.58 -7.51 3.19
C GLU A 111 -14.42 -7.47 4.16
N LYS A 112 -14.68 -7.83 5.40
CA LYS A 112 -13.61 -7.94 6.37
C LYS A 112 -12.73 -9.14 6.03
N PRO A 113 -11.41 -9.05 6.28
CA PRO A 113 -10.55 -10.20 6.04
C PRO A 113 -10.91 -11.36 6.99
N PRO A 114 -10.68 -12.60 6.55
CA PRO A 114 -10.84 -13.74 7.45
C PRO A 114 -9.96 -13.62 8.68
N LYS A 115 -10.39 -14.19 9.81
CA LYS A 115 -9.64 -14.08 11.05
C LYS A 115 -8.21 -14.57 10.96
N ILE A 116 -7.97 -15.61 10.20
CA ILE A 116 -6.62 -16.15 10.03
C ILE A 116 -5.71 -15.10 9.40
N VAL A 117 -6.20 -14.43 8.37
CA VAL A 117 -5.45 -13.37 7.69
C VAL A 117 -5.24 -12.20 8.64
N ALA A 118 -6.30 -11.77 9.32
CA ALA A 118 -6.22 -10.65 10.23
C ALA A 118 -5.27 -10.91 11.40
N GLY A 119 -5.17 -12.18 11.83
CA GLY A 119 -4.31 -12.54 12.96
C GLY A 119 -2.82 -12.46 12.65
N VAL A 120 -2.44 -12.54 11.39
CA VAL A 120 -1.02 -12.52 11.01
C VAL A 120 -0.56 -11.11 10.72
N ASN A 121 -1.21 -10.44 9.79
CA ASN A 121 -0.82 -9.08 9.38
C ASN A 121 -2.02 -8.13 9.41
N GLY A 122 -2.99 -8.42 10.27
CA GLY A 122 -4.30 -7.80 10.23
C GLY A 122 -4.33 -6.31 10.41
N LYS A 123 -3.34 -5.75 11.09
CA LYS A 123 -3.34 -4.30 11.29
C LYS A 123 -3.00 -3.51 10.02
N PHE A 124 -2.55 -4.20 8.98
CA PHE A 124 -2.25 -3.53 7.70
C PHE A 124 -3.30 -3.83 6.65
N ILE A 125 -4.04 -4.92 6.81
CA ILE A 125 -5.08 -5.30 5.88
C ILE A 125 -6.41 -4.86 6.44
N ASN A 126 -6.97 -3.82 5.85
CA ASN A 126 -8.22 -3.26 6.32
C ASN A 126 -9.43 -4.08 5.87
N ALA A 127 -9.40 -4.49 4.61
CA ALA A 127 -10.53 -5.19 4.03
C ALA A 127 -10.11 -5.90 2.75
N ILE A 128 -11.01 -6.70 2.20
CA ILE A 128 -10.79 -7.35 0.92
C ILE A 128 -12.01 -7.03 0.06
N ALA A 129 -11.76 -6.59 -1.17
CA ALA A 129 -12.82 -6.32 -2.12
C ALA A 129 -12.84 -7.42 -3.18
N LYS A 130 -14.02 -7.94 -3.45
CA LYS A 130 -14.22 -8.95 -4.48
C LYS A 130 -14.55 -8.25 -5.78
N MET A 131 -13.51 -7.93 -6.53
CA MET A 131 -13.71 -7.32 -7.84
C MET A 131 -14.07 -8.40 -8.85
N GLU A 132 -14.55 -7.99 -9.99
CA GLU A 132 -15.08 -8.91 -10.99
C GLU A 132 -14.12 -10.04 -11.37
N ASN A 133 -12.85 -9.71 -11.58
CA ASN A 133 -11.88 -10.68 -12.05
C ASN A 133 -10.74 -10.92 -11.06
N ARG A 134 -10.80 -10.32 -9.88
CA ARG A 134 -9.68 -10.42 -8.95
C ARG A 134 -10.08 -10.00 -7.55
N LEU A 135 -9.25 -10.39 -6.60
CA LEU A 135 -9.37 -9.91 -5.23
C LEU A 135 -8.46 -8.71 -5.07
N LEU A 136 -8.94 -7.71 -4.37
CA LEU A 136 -8.20 -6.50 -4.09
C LEU A 136 -8.00 -6.39 -2.58
N ILE A 137 -6.77 -6.41 -2.13
CA ILE A 137 -6.43 -6.29 -0.71
C ILE A 137 -6.32 -4.82 -0.36
N LEU A 138 -7.22 -4.34 0.48
CA LEU A 138 -7.26 -2.94 0.85
C LEU A 138 -6.41 -2.71 2.08
N LEU A 139 -5.51 -1.75 2.00
CA LEU A 139 -4.60 -1.39 3.07
C LEU A 139 -5.04 -0.10 3.74
N ASP A 140 -4.61 0.06 4.96
CA ASP A 140 -4.90 1.28 5.71
C ASP A 140 -3.64 1.85 6.31
#